data_de01fca813853f0f972d0b8e88005e43
#
_entry.id   de01fca813853f0f972d0b8e88005e43
#
_cell.length_a   1.000
_cell.length_b   1.000
_cell.length_c   1.000
_cell.angle_alpha   90.00
_cell.angle_beta   90.00
_cell.angle_gamma   90.00
#
_symmetry.space_group_name_H-M   'P 1'
#
loop_
_entity.id
_entity.type
_entity.pdbx_description
1 polymer ?
#
loop_
_entity_poly.entity_id
_entity_poly.type
_entity_poly.pdbx_seq_one_letter_code
_entity_poly.pdbx_strand_id
1 'polypeptide(L)'
;ITGRCNCFMRKLEARDIKDLGLLKHYRLIRRWACRNNNLTDADLELLIYFDCMEFFTKQDYKIGTYAYSWDNKRWNNLLKEGWIVVWRNRNHTTQKYNIYKVSFKCKQLISRMYRIMLGDEDVPTSNHRNTIMRGKTYTDKVLQVAINHVNKDKTR
;
A
#
# COMPACT_ATOMS: atom_id res chain seq x y z
N ILE A 1 -4.94 20.54 7.07
CA ILE A 1 -4.60 21.46 6.02
C ILE A 1 -5.73 22.37 5.68
N THR A 2 -5.40 23.58 5.84
CA THR A 2 -6.37 24.65 5.70
C THR A 2 -6.85 24.84 4.27
N GLY A 3 -6.07 24.49 3.29
CA GLY A 3 -6.44 24.66 1.90
C GLY A 3 -7.49 23.69 1.38
N ARG A 4 -7.80 22.67 2.14
CA ARG A 4 -8.81 21.70 1.72
C ARG A 4 -10.21 22.21 2.04
N CYS A 5 -11.01 22.25 1.03
CA CYS A 5 -12.41 22.61 1.20
C CYS A 5 -13.18 21.40 1.75
N ASN A 6 -13.87 21.60 2.86
CA ASN A 6 -14.67 20.56 3.48
C ASN A 6 -15.79 20.05 2.58
N CYS A 7 -16.17 20.80 1.56
CA CYS A 7 -17.22 20.40 0.63
C CYS A 7 -16.85 19.15 -0.18
N PHE A 8 -15.56 18.80 -0.28
CA PHE A 8 -15.13 17.57 -0.93
C PHE A 8 -15.10 16.37 0.00
N MET A 9 -15.30 16.60 1.30
CA MET A 9 -15.16 15.55 2.31
C MET A 9 -16.54 15.12 2.79
N ARG A 10 -17.31 14.51 1.91
CA ARG A 10 -18.58 13.94 2.33
C ARG A 10 -18.34 12.60 3.02
N LYS A 11 -19.27 12.23 3.88
CA LYS A 11 -19.26 10.94 4.54
C LYS A 11 -19.45 9.84 3.51
N LEU A 12 -18.63 8.80 3.58
CA LEU A 12 -18.79 7.63 2.74
C LEU A 12 -19.98 6.80 3.19
N GLU A 13 -20.76 6.34 2.24
CA GLU A 13 -21.89 5.45 2.46
C GLU A 13 -21.56 4.07 1.90
N ALA A 14 -22.29 3.06 2.35
CA ALA A 14 -22.12 1.70 1.84
C ALA A 14 -22.29 1.62 0.32
N ARG A 15 -23.17 2.43 -0.23
CA ARG A 15 -23.40 2.53 -1.67
C ARG A 15 -22.14 2.93 -2.43
N ASP A 16 -21.37 3.87 -1.88
CA ASP A 16 -20.14 4.33 -2.53
C ASP A 16 -19.14 3.21 -2.68
N ILE A 17 -18.96 2.41 -1.64
CA ILE A 17 -18.04 1.26 -1.67
C ILE A 17 -18.51 0.22 -2.67
N LYS A 18 -19.80 -0.07 -2.67
CA LYS A 18 -20.40 -1.08 -3.54
C LYS A 18 -20.30 -0.69 -5.01
N ASP A 19 -20.64 0.55 -5.33
CA ASP A 19 -20.67 1.04 -6.71
C ASP A 19 -19.27 1.13 -7.32
N LEU A 20 -18.27 1.43 -6.50
CA LEU A 20 -16.88 1.50 -6.96
C LEU A 20 -16.26 0.13 -7.20
N GLY A 21 -16.89 -0.94 -6.70
CA GLY A 21 -16.31 -2.27 -6.80
C GLY A 21 -14.92 -2.32 -6.19
N LEU A 22 -14.74 -1.69 -5.03
CA LEU A 22 -13.44 -1.40 -4.43
C LEU A 22 -12.52 -2.61 -4.35
N LEU A 23 -13.06 -3.78 -4.10
CA LEU A 23 -12.25 -5.00 -3.96
C LEU A 23 -12.18 -5.84 -5.24
N LYS A 24 -12.76 -5.37 -6.34
CA LYS A 24 -12.89 -6.16 -7.57
C LYS A 24 -11.57 -6.78 -8.02
N HIS A 25 -10.52 -6.01 -8.06
CA HIS A 25 -9.19 -6.49 -8.48
C HIS A 25 -8.14 -6.33 -7.39
N TYR A 26 -8.54 -5.85 -6.22
CA TYR A 26 -7.60 -5.49 -5.15
C TYR A 26 -6.74 -6.68 -4.72
N ARG A 27 -7.33 -7.84 -4.56
CA ARG A 27 -6.61 -9.03 -4.07
C ARG A 27 -5.46 -9.42 -5.00
N LEU A 28 -5.70 -9.39 -6.30
CA LEU A 28 -4.68 -9.71 -7.30
C LEU A 28 -3.56 -8.68 -7.31
N ILE A 29 -3.92 -7.41 -7.29
CA ILE A 29 -2.96 -6.31 -7.29
C ILE A 29 -2.12 -6.32 -6.02
N ARG A 30 -2.75 -6.55 -4.87
CA ARG A 30 -2.05 -6.71 -3.60
C ARG A 30 -1.05 -7.88 -3.68
N ARG A 31 -1.47 -9.01 -4.22
CA ARG A 31 -0.61 -10.18 -4.35
C ARG A 31 0.62 -9.88 -5.20
N TRP A 32 0.43 -9.20 -6.32
CA TRP A 32 1.53 -8.77 -7.16
C TRP A 32 2.49 -7.84 -6.42
N ALA A 33 1.95 -6.82 -5.78
CA ALA A 33 2.76 -5.83 -5.07
C ALA A 33 3.58 -6.46 -3.94
N CYS A 34 2.95 -7.31 -3.14
CA CYS A 34 3.62 -7.98 -2.03
C CYS A 34 4.71 -8.92 -2.52
N ARG A 35 4.41 -9.72 -3.53
CA ARG A 35 5.33 -10.72 -4.03
C ARG A 35 6.55 -10.11 -4.71
N ASN A 36 6.35 -9.04 -5.47
CA ASN A 36 7.46 -8.36 -6.15
C ASN A 36 8.38 -7.62 -5.19
N ASN A 37 7.90 -7.26 -4.01
CA ASN A 37 8.63 -6.40 -3.10
C ASN A 37 8.96 -7.08 -1.76
N ASN A 38 8.71 -8.38 -1.67
CA ASN A 38 8.97 -9.15 -0.46
C ASN A 38 8.28 -8.55 0.78
N LEU A 39 7.04 -8.18 0.61
CA LEU A 39 6.19 -7.65 1.67
C LEU A 39 5.12 -8.67 2.03
N THR A 40 4.69 -8.65 3.30
CA THR A 40 3.48 -9.37 3.69
C THR A 40 2.25 -8.50 3.40
N ASP A 41 1.08 -9.12 3.38
CA ASP A 41 -0.17 -8.37 3.20
C ASP A 41 -0.33 -7.30 4.29
N ALA A 42 0.00 -7.64 5.53
CA ALA A 42 -0.08 -6.71 6.65
C ALA A 42 0.91 -5.55 6.50
N ASP A 43 2.11 -5.82 6.00
CA ASP A 43 3.10 -4.77 5.74
C ASP A 43 2.59 -3.78 4.70
N LEU A 44 2.02 -4.27 3.61
CA LEU A 44 1.51 -3.41 2.56
C LEU A 44 0.32 -2.57 3.03
N GLU A 45 -0.60 -3.17 3.74
CA GLU A 45 -1.76 -2.46 4.29
C GLU A 45 -1.32 -1.37 5.26
N LEU A 46 -0.34 -1.66 6.09
CA LEU A 46 0.22 -0.68 7.02
C LEU A 46 0.88 0.48 6.27
N LEU A 47 1.62 0.20 5.21
CA LEU A 47 2.25 1.25 4.40
C LEU A 47 1.21 2.14 3.71
N ILE A 48 0.13 1.56 3.22
CA ILE A 48 -0.98 2.34 2.65
C ILE A 48 -1.61 3.24 3.71
N TYR A 49 -1.79 2.73 4.91
CA TYR A 49 -2.31 3.51 6.02
C TYR A 49 -1.38 4.69 6.37
N PHE A 50 -0.08 4.44 6.45
CA PHE A 50 0.91 5.49 6.71
C PHE A 50 0.95 6.53 5.59
N ASP A 51 0.79 6.11 4.35
CA ASP A 51 0.74 7.04 3.22
C ASP A 51 -0.46 7.99 3.33
N CYS A 52 -1.59 7.50 3.83
CA CYS A 52 -2.76 8.33 4.10
C CYS A 52 -2.50 9.37 5.18
N MET A 53 -1.68 9.06 6.17
CA MET A 53 -1.34 9.99 7.25
C MET A 53 -0.36 11.07 6.82
N GLU A 54 0.45 10.78 5.81
CA GLU A 54 1.57 11.59 5.32
C GLU A 54 2.76 11.56 6.28
N PHE A 55 2.63 12.08 7.50
CA PHE A 55 3.66 12.05 8.52
C PHE A 55 3.14 11.30 9.74
N PHE A 56 3.99 10.51 10.35
CA PHE A 56 3.59 9.69 11.48
C PHE A 56 4.75 9.45 12.43
N THR A 57 4.44 9.03 13.64
CA THR A 57 5.41 8.67 14.67
C THR A 57 5.31 7.18 14.98
N LYS A 58 6.29 6.64 15.70
CA LYS A 58 6.20 5.26 16.18
C LYS A 58 5.00 5.08 17.12
N GLN A 59 4.62 6.14 17.84
CA GLN A 59 3.45 6.09 18.71
C GLN A 59 2.16 5.91 17.89
N ASP A 60 2.06 6.54 16.72
CA ASP A 60 0.92 6.34 15.81
C ASP A 60 0.82 4.88 15.39
N TYR A 61 1.95 4.23 15.13
CA TYR A 61 1.96 2.80 14.85
C TYR A 61 1.43 1.99 16.04
N LYS A 62 1.85 2.32 17.24
CA LYS A 62 1.47 1.57 18.44
C LYS A 62 -0.01 1.66 18.77
N ILE A 63 -0.61 2.85 18.59
CA ILE A 63 -2.00 3.10 18.97
C ILE A 63 -2.97 3.01 17.79
N GLY A 64 -2.46 2.94 16.58
CA GLY A 64 -3.29 2.85 15.38
C GLY A 64 -4.03 1.52 15.29
N THR A 65 -5.21 1.55 14.70
CA THR A 65 -6.02 0.35 14.51
C THR A 65 -5.34 -0.69 13.63
N TYR A 66 -4.44 -0.24 12.75
CA TYR A 66 -3.66 -1.15 11.91
C TYR A 66 -2.56 -1.88 12.67
N ALA A 67 -2.16 -1.36 13.81
CA ALA A 67 -1.20 -2.01 14.68
C ALA A 67 -1.91 -2.91 15.69
N TYR A 68 -2.88 -3.64 15.22
CA TYR A 68 -3.68 -4.54 16.03
C TYR A 68 -2.82 -5.40 16.95
N SER A 69 -1.75 -5.96 16.38
CA SER A 69 -0.72 -6.66 17.16
C SER A 69 0.57 -5.87 17.02
N TRP A 70 0.77 -4.90 17.88
CA TRP A 70 1.97 -4.09 17.78
C TRP A 70 3.21 -4.98 17.76
N ASP A 71 4.00 -4.86 16.70
CA ASP A 71 5.16 -5.69 16.46
C ASP A 71 6.37 -4.81 16.12
N ASN A 72 7.29 -4.74 17.08
CA ASN A 72 8.52 -3.98 16.91
C ASN A 72 9.38 -4.51 15.76
N LYS A 73 9.33 -5.82 15.52
CA LYS A 73 10.07 -6.45 14.42
C LYS A 73 9.60 -5.95 13.06
N ARG A 74 8.28 -5.83 12.86
CA ARG A 74 7.72 -5.29 11.61
C ARG A 74 8.19 -3.86 11.38
N TRP A 75 8.09 -3.02 12.39
CA TRP A 75 8.53 -1.64 12.33
C TRP A 75 10.01 -1.54 11.93
N ASN A 76 10.87 -2.30 12.61
CA ASN A 76 12.30 -2.29 12.35
C ASN A 76 12.63 -2.82 10.94
N ASN A 77 11.92 -3.84 10.46
CA ASN A 77 12.11 -4.36 9.12
C ASN A 77 11.71 -3.35 8.05
N LEU A 78 10.62 -2.63 8.24
CA LEU A 78 10.20 -1.60 7.30
C LEU A 78 11.22 -0.46 7.22
N LEU A 79 11.80 -0.07 8.35
CA LEU A 79 12.89 0.91 8.38
C LEU A 79 14.14 0.38 7.66
N LYS A 80 14.53 -0.84 7.98
CA LYS A 80 15.74 -1.46 7.40
C LYS A 80 15.63 -1.61 5.90
N GLU A 81 14.49 -2.04 5.40
CA GLU A 81 14.27 -2.23 3.97
C GLU A 81 13.99 -0.93 3.23
N GLY A 82 13.89 0.18 3.94
CA GLY A 82 13.73 1.49 3.32
C GLY A 82 12.31 1.83 2.86
N TRP A 83 11.29 1.15 3.41
CA TRP A 83 9.89 1.46 3.11
C TRP A 83 9.39 2.69 3.84
N ILE A 84 9.89 2.91 5.07
CA ILE A 84 9.64 4.12 5.84
C ILE A 84 10.99 4.75 6.16
N VAL A 85 10.99 6.08 6.25
CA VAL A 85 12.23 6.84 6.51
C VAL A 85 11.96 7.93 7.52
N VAL A 86 13.03 8.34 8.21
CA VAL A 86 12.94 9.47 9.12
C VAL A 86 12.84 10.74 8.29
N TRP A 87 11.77 11.50 8.52
CA TRP A 87 11.61 12.81 7.88
C TRP A 87 12.28 13.90 8.70
N ARG A 88 12.12 13.86 10.03
CA ARG A 88 12.67 14.87 10.93
C ARG A 88 12.84 14.33 12.33
N ASN A 89 13.92 14.70 12.97
CA ASN A 89 14.15 14.45 14.39
C ASN A 89 13.58 15.59 15.21
N ARG A 90 12.84 15.28 16.24
CA ARG A 90 12.33 16.24 17.23
C ARG A 90 13.09 16.03 18.53
N ASN A 91 13.94 16.98 18.91
CA ASN A 91 14.74 16.91 20.12
C ASN A 91 14.24 17.97 21.09
N HIS A 92 13.25 17.64 21.90
CA HIS A 92 12.83 18.47 23.01
C HIS A 92 13.65 18.12 24.26
N THR A 93 13.73 19.05 25.20
CA THR A 93 14.50 18.86 26.43
C THR A 93 14.04 17.63 27.24
N THR A 94 12.75 17.32 27.20
CA THR A 94 12.15 16.22 27.96
C THR A 94 11.81 15.01 27.12
N GLN A 95 11.66 15.18 25.80
CA GLN A 95 11.28 14.09 24.93
C GLN A 95 12.02 14.20 23.59
N LYS A 96 12.51 13.06 23.13
CA LYS A 96 13.12 12.93 21.81
C LYS A 96 12.32 11.92 21.02
N TYR A 97 11.90 12.30 19.83
CA TYR A 97 11.19 11.39 18.94
C TYR A 97 11.45 11.75 17.50
N ASN A 98 11.24 10.80 16.63
CA ASN A 98 11.37 10.99 15.19
C ASN A 98 10.00 11.08 14.55
N ILE A 99 9.92 11.91 13.51
CA ILE A 99 8.76 11.93 12.62
C ILE A 99 9.17 11.19 11.36
N TYR A 100 8.33 10.28 10.91
CA TYR A 100 8.58 9.40 9.77
C TYR A 100 7.64 9.72 8.62
N LYS A 101 8.02 9.29 7.46
CA LYS A 101 7.16 9.28 6.27
C LYS A 101 7.46 8.02 5.46
N VAL A 102 6.55 7.67 4.56
CA VAL A 102 6.84 6.60 3.60
C VAL A 102 7.91 7.07 2.62
N SER A 103 8.78 6.15 2.22
CA SER A 103 9.86 6.46 1.30
C SER A 103 9.35 6.74 -0.10
N PHE A 104 10.21 7.28 -0.96
CA PHE A 104 9.87 7.53 -2.35
C PHE A 104 9.47 6.24 -3.08
N LYS A 105 10.22 5.17 -2.87
CA LYS A 105 9.89 3.88 -3.50
C LYS A 105 8.52 3.35 -3.04
N CYS A 106 8.17 3.58 -1.78
CA CYS A 106 6.87 3.20 -1.25
C CYS A 106 5.76 3.99 -1.92
N LYS A 107 5.93 5.31 -2.06
CA LYS A 107 4.96 6.16 -2.77
C LYS A 107 4.79 5.74 -4.22
N GLN A 108 5.88 5.39 -4.89
CA GLN A 108 5.81 4.89 -6.27
C GLN A 108 4.99 3.61 -6.37
N LEU A 109 5.22 2.66 -5.47
CA LEU A 109 4.48 1.41 -5.45
C LEU A 109 2.99 1.63 -5.22
N ILE A 110 2.65 2.42 -4.21
CA ILE A 110 1.25 2.70 -3.86
C ILE A 110 0.54 3.45 -4.99
N SER A 111 1.19 4.45 -5.56
CA SER A 111 0.63 5.20 -6.68
C SER A 111 0.39 4.29 -7.89
N ARG A 112 1.32 3.38 -8.15
CA ARG A 112 1.16 2.43 -9.24
C ARG A 112 0.01 1.47 -9.00
N MET A 113 -0.14 0.98 -7.77
CA MET A 113 -1.28 0.15 -7.39
C MET A 113 -2.61 0.86 -7.68
N TYR A 114 -2.71 2.13 -7.31
CA TYR A 114 -3.92 2.91 -7.56
C TYR A 114 -4.19 3.07 -9.06
N ARG A 115 -3.17 3.36 -9.86
CA ARG A 115 -3.34 3.46 -11.32
C ARG A 115 -3.81 2.14 -11.93
N ILE A 116 -3.26 1.03 -11.46
CA ILE A 116 -3.70 -0.29 -11.93
C ILE A 116 -5.15 -0.56 -11.51
N MET A 117 -5.50 -0.23 -10.28
CA MET A 117 -6.86 -0.41 -9.79
C MET A 117 -7.89 0.42 -10.56
N LEU A 118 -7.49 1.62 -10.98
CA LEU A 118 -8.36 2.52 -11.75
C LEU A 118 -8.41 2.17 -13.25
N GLY A 119 -7.57 1.28 -13.70
CA GLY A 119 -7.51 0.91 -15.12
C GLY A 119 -6.61 1.78 -15.97
N ASP A 120 -5.89 2.72 -15.36
CA ASP A 120 -4.98 3.62 -16.08
C ASP A 120 -3.69 2.93 -16.49
N GLU A 121 -3.37 1.81 -15.87
CA GLU A 121 -2.15 1.06 -16.09
C GLU A 121 -2.46 -0.42 -16.01
N ASP A 122 -1.73 -1.24 -16.76
CA ASP A 122 -1.88 -2.70 -16.72
C ASP A 122 -0.97 -3.31 -15.66
N VAL A 123 -1.38 -4.46 -15.13
CA VAL A 123 -0.49 -5.27 -14.27
C VAL A 123 0.66 -5.74 -15.16
N PRO A 124 1.92 -5.59 -14.74
CA PRO A 124 3.06 -6.03 -15.55
C PRO A 124 2.97 -7.51 -15.92
N THR A 125 3.27 -7.83 -17.16
CA THR A 125 3.26 -9.20 -17.66
C THR A 125 4.65 -9.73 -17.98
N SER A 126 5.66 -8.88 -17.93
CA SER A 126 7.04 -9.26 -18.20
C SER A 126 7.61 -10.06 -17.02
N ASN A 127 8.40 -11.09 -17.32
CA ASN A 127 9.04 -11.91 -16.29
C ASN A 127 9.97 -11.10 -15.39
N HIS A 128 10.53 -10.00 -15.90
CA HIS A 128 11.42 -9.14 -15.11
C HIS A 128 10.66 -8.25 -14.13
N ARG A 129 9.46 -7.82 -14.50
CA ARG A 129 8.68 -6.86 -13.72
C ARG A 129 7.65 -7.52 -12.82
N ASN A 130 7.38 -8.78 -13.04
CA ASN A 130 6.36 -9.50 -12.29
C ASN A 130 6.83 -10.92 -11.99
N THR A 131 7.17 -11.16 -10.73
CA THR A 131 7.66 -12.48 -10.29
C THR A 131 6.59 -13.56 -10.40
N ILE A 132 5.32 -13.20 -10.36
CA ILE A 132 4.22 -14.16 -10.55
C ILE A 132 4.30 -14.79 -11.94
N MET A 133 4.66 -14.00 -12.95
CA MET A 133 4.74 -14.48 -14.33
C MET A 133 5.88 -15.49 -14.55
N ARG A 134 6.85 -15.53 -13.63
CA ARG A 134 7.94 -16.50 -13.65
C ARG A 134 7.61 -17.78 -12.91
N GLY A 135 6.59 -17.74 -12.07
CA GLY A 135 6.25 -18.86 -11.20
C GLY A 135 5.69 -20.05 -11.98
N LYS A 136 5.95 -21.24 -11.46
CA LYS A 136 5.53 -22.50 -12.08
C LYS A 136 4.52 -23.28 -11.25
N THR A 137 4.18 -22.80 -10.07
CA THR A 137 3.20 -23.46 -9.20
C THR A 137 1.81 -23.32 -9.77
N TYR A 138 0.90 -24.18 -9.33
CA TYR A 138 -0.51 -24.11 -9.73
C TYR A 138 -1.11 -22.74 -9.40
N THR A 139 -0.84 -22.24 -8.20
CA THR A 139 -1.32 -20.90 -7.78
C THR A 139 -0.78 -19.80 -8.70
N ASP A 140 0.50 -19.88 -9.07
CA ASP A 140 1.09 -18.91 -9.99
C ASP A 140 0.43 -18.92 -11.36
N LYS A 141 0.10 -20.10 -11.88
CA LYS A 141 -0.58 -20.24 -13.17
C LYS A 141 -1.98 -19.65 -13.13
N VAL A 142 -2.70 -19.86 -12.03
CA VAL A 142 -4.03 -19.28 -11.85
C VAL A 142 -3.93 -17.74 -11.81
N LEU A 143 -2.93 -17.21 -11.08
CA LEU A 143 -2.71 -15.77 -11.00
C LEU A 143 -2.30 -15.18 -12.35
N GLN A 144 -1.51 -15.90 -13.14
CA GLN A 144 -1.13 -15.45 -14.49
C GLN A 144 -2.34 -15.29 -15.40
N VAL A 145 -3.26 -16.24 -15.35
CA VAL A 145 -4.53 -16.15 -16.10
C VAL A 145 -5.35 -14.97 -15.62
N ALA A 146 -5.44 -14.79 -14.31
CA ALA A 146 -6.18 -13.68 -13.71
C ALA A 146 -5.60 -12.32 -14.11
N ILE A 147 -4.27 -12.20 -14.14
CA ILE A 147 -3.59 -10.97 -14.57
C ILE A 147 -3.95 -10.63 -16.03
N ASN A 148 -3.89 -11.62 -16.92
CA ASN A 148 -4.26 -11.40 -18.31
C ASN A 148 -5.71 -10.97 -18.45
N HIS A 149 -6.58 -11.55 -17.64
CA HIS A 149 -8.00 -11.20 -17.64
C HIS A 149 -8.22 -9.75 -17.17
N VAL A 150 -7.57 -9.36 -16.08
CA VAL A 150 -7.66 -7.99 -15.56
C VAL A 150 -7.15 -6.97 -16.57
N ASN A 151 -6.05 -7.27 -17.25
CA ASN A 151 -5.50 -6.35 -18.24
C ASN A 151 -6.42 -6.14 -19.44
N LYS A 152 -7.27 -7.13 -19.75
CA LYS A 152 -8.27 -7.00 -20.82
C LYS A 152 -9.52 -6.25 -20.36
N ASP A 153 -9.75 -6.14 -19.06
CA ASP A 153 -10.92 -5.45 -18.53
C ASP A 153 -10.68 -3.95 -18.51
N LYS A 154 -11.21 -3.25 -19.49
CA LYS A 154 -11.05 -1.79 -19.62
C LYS A 154 -12.08 -1.00 -18.83
N THR A 155 -12.97 -1.69 -18.10
CA THR A 155 -14.01 -1.02 -17.30
C THR A 155 -13.71 -0.99 -15.81
N ARG A 156 -12.53 -1.44 -15.40
CA ARG A 156 -12.15 -1.44 -13.98
C ARG A 156 -11.95 -0.04 -13.40
#